data_0214c9f39b3dd99ff8a311610729a675
#
_entry.id   0214c9f39b3dd99ff8a311610729a675
#
_cell.length_a   1.000
_cell.length_b   1.000
_cell.length_c   1.000
_cell.angle_alpha   90.00
_cell.angle_beta   90.00
_cell.angle_gamma   90.00
#
_symmetry.space_group_name_H-M   'P 1'
#
loop_
_entity.id
_entity.type
_entity.pdbx_description
1 polymer ?
#
loop_
_entity_poly.entity_id
_entity_poly.type
_entity_poly.pdbx_seq_one_letter_code
_entity_poly.pdbx_strand_id
1 'polypeptide(L)'
;MCKKIGVKPVYILLPHGDFPKQLMTSSYIMGNRDTAITEARRLVKLLQGDGWTVKRVKIEALASNKGVPETDEEHRALKAKGEGIYFEFHLKCVCRDESDKLRLTAVGAKYNAHTSDTHTY
;
A
#
# COMPACT_ATOMS: atom_id res chain seq x y z
N MET A 1 -18.65 8.01 -5.39
CA MET A 1 -18.52 7.61 -3.98
C MET A 1 -17.21 8.04 -3.35
N CYS A 2 -16.05 7.62 -3.86
CA CYS A 2 -14.75 7.98 -3.26
C CYS A 2 -14.52 9.49 -3.08
N LYS A 3 -14.98 10.33 -4.01
CA LYS A 3 -14.90 11.80 -3.88
C LYS A 3 -15.74 12.35 -2.72
N LYS A 4 -16.86 11.70 -2.37
CA LYS A 4 -17.71 12.13 -1.25
C LYS A 4 -17.09 11.86 0.12
N ILE A 5 -16.25 10.84 0.21
CA ILE A 5 -15.57 10.44 1.46
C ILE A 5 -14.11 10.90 1.53
N GLY A 6 -13.66 11.67 0.54
CA GLY A 6 -12.33 12.32 0.55
C GLY A 6 -11.15 11.37 0.33
N VAL A 7 -11.35 10.22 -0.32
CA VAL A 7 -10.28 9.27 -0.62
C VAL A 7 -10.00 9.19 -2.12
N LYS A 8 -8.75 8.92 -2.47
CA LYS A 8 -8.34 8.72 -3.86
C LYS A 8 -8.50 7.24 -4.24
N PRO A 9 -9.29 6.91 -5.28
CA PRO A 9 -9.38 5.54 -5.78
C PRO A 9 -8.14 5.22 -6.62
N VAL A 10 -7.63 4.00 -6.46
CA VAL A 10 -6.55 3.43 -7.25
C VAL A 10 -6.94 2.03 -7.68
N TYR A 11 -6.95 1.78 -8.97
CA TYR A 11 -7.20 0.46 -9.52
C TYR A 11 -5.87 -0.25 -9.80
N ILE A 12 -5.73 -1.46 -9.27
CA ILE A 12 -4.52 -2.27 -9.40
C ILE A 12 -4.84 -3.60 -10.05
N LEU A 13 -4.00 -3.97 -11.01
CA LEU A 13 -3.98 -5.30 -11.59
C LEU A 13 -2.74 -6.03 -11.08
N LEU A 14 -2.95 -7.13 -10.39
CA LEU A 14 -1.89 -8.02 -9.92
C LEU A 14 -1.75 -9.20 -10.88
N PRO A 15 -0.53 -9.66 -11.16
CA PRO A 15 -0.31 -10.81 -12.05
C PRO A 15 -0.79 -12.13 -11.41
N HIS A 16 -0.85 -12.20 -10.09
CA HIS A 16 -1.19 -13.41 -9.32
C HIS A 16 -2.01 -13.08 -8.07
N GLY A 17 -2.66 -14.09 -7.50
CA GLY A 17 -3.43 -14.02 -6.26
C GLY A 17 -4.92 -14.25 -6.46
N ASP A 18 -5.64 -14.47 -5.37
CA ASP A 18 -7.08 -14.76 -5.38
C ASP A 18 -7.94 -13.59 -5.86
N PHE A 19 -7.41 -12.38 -5.74
CA PHE A 19 -8.08 -11.14 -6.15
C PHE A 19 -7.14 -10.31 -7.04
N PRO A 20 -6.94 -10.69 -8.31
CA PRO A 20 -6.01 -10.00 -9.20
C PRO A 20 -6.46 -8.58 -9.56
N LYS A 21 -7.76 -8.32 -9.51
CA LYS A 21 -8.34 -7.00 -9.75
C LYS A 21 -8.71 -6.38 -8.40
N GLN A 22 -8.03 -5.31 -8.03
CA GLN A 22 -8.26 -4.65 -6.75
C GLN A 22 -8.57 -3.17 -6.96
N LEU A 23 -9.63 -2.70 -6.32
CA LEU A 23 -9.87 -1.29 -6.12
C LEU A 23 -9.37 -0.92 -4.74
N MET A 24 -8.38 -0.04 -4.69
CA MET A 24 -7.87 0.51 -3.43
C MET A 24 -8.31 1.95 -3.26
N THR A 25 -8.41 2.36 -2.02
CA THR A 25 -8.46 3.78 -1.65
C THR A 25 -7.16 4.16 -0.96
N SER A 26 -6.69 5.37 -1.21
CA SER A 26 -5.50 5.92 -0.59
C SER A 26 -5.82 7.27 0.03
N SER A 27 -5.36 7.51 1.24
CA SER A 27 -5.50 8.78 1.95
C SER A 27 -4.25 9.07 2.78
N TYR A 28 -3.99 10.35 2.96
CA TYR A 28 -2.92 10.83 3.84
C TYR A 28 -3.54 11.40 5.11
N ILE A 29 -2.95 11.03 6.24
CA ILE A 29 -3.39 11.48 7.55
C ILE A 29 -2.22 12.16 8.26
N MET A 30 -2.47 13.38 8.73
CA MET A 30 -1.55 14.09 9.60
C MET A 30 -1.86 13.72 11.05
N GLY A 31 -0.87 13.23 11.78
CA GLY A 31 -1.03 12.82 13.17
C GLY A 31 -0.14 11.63 13.53
N ASN A 32 -0.50 10.95 14.59
CA ASN A 32 0.20 9.77 15.06
C ASN A 32 -0.47 8.47 14.56
N ARG A 33 0.07 7.33 14.97
CA ARG A 33 -0.44 6.00 14.63
C ARG A 33 -1.91 5.82 15.02
N ASP A 34 -2.31 6.26 16.22
CA ASP A 34 -3.69 6.09 16.71
C ASP A 34 -4.67 6.92 15.90
N THR A 35 -4.29 8.12 15.50
CA THR A 35 -5.06 8.96 14.57
C THR A 35 -5.30 8.23 13.25
N ALA A 36 -4.25 7.64 12.68
CA ALA A 36 -4.33 6.91 11.43
C ALA A 36 -5.23 5.66 11.55
N ILE A 37 -5.10 4.91 12.64
CA ILE A 37 -5.94 3.73 12.92
C ILE A 37 -7.42 4.13 13.04
N THR A 38 -7.70 5.21 13.77
CA THR A 38 -9.07 5.71 13.96
C THR A 38 -9.70 6.10 12.64
N GLU A 39 -8.97 6.81 11.80
CA GLU A 39 -9.46 7.22 10.49
C GLU A 39 -9.64 6.02 9.54
N ALA A 40 -8.71 5.08 9.54
CA ALA A 40 -8.84 3.85 8.76
C ALA A 40 -10.11 3.07 9.15
N ARG A 41 -10.39 2.92 10.44
CA ARG A 41 -11.61 2.28 10.94
C ARG A 41 -12.87 3.01 10.51
N ARG A 42 -12.85 4.35 10.52
CA ARG A 42 -13.97 5.17 10.04
C ARG A 42 -14.25 4.91 8.56
N LEU A 43 -13.21 4.91 7.73
CA LEU A 43 -13.33 4.66 6.29
C LEU A 43 -13.81 3.23 5.99
N VAL A 44 -13.31 2.23 6.72
CA VAL A 44 -13.80 0.84 6.60
C VAL A 44 -15.29 0.75 6.86
N LYS A 45 -15.78 1.37 7.94
CA LYS A 45 -17.23 1.38 8.27
C LYS A 45 -18.05 2.04 7.17
N LEU A 46 -17.59 3.15 6.61
CA LEU A 46 -18.29 3.85 5.52
C LEU A 46 -18.35 2.96 4.25
N LEU A 47 -17.25 2.33 3.88
CA LEU A 47 -17.21 1.45 2.71
C LEU A 47 -18.09 0.21 2.90
N GLN A 48 -18.05 -0.40 4.07
CA GLN A 48 -18.91 -1.54 4.41
C GLN A 48 -20.39 -1.17 4.42
N GLY A 49 -20.73 0.03 4.94
CA GLY A 49 -22.09 0.58 4.90
C GLY A 49 -22.65 0.76 3.48
N ASP A 50 -21.78 1.04 2.53
CA ASP A 50 -22.11 1.14 1.10
C ASP A 50 -22.03 -0.22 0.36
N GLY A 51 -21.88 -1.34 1.07
CA GLY A 51 -21.89 -2.70 0.50
C GLY A 51 -20.54 -3.21 -0.01
N TRP A 52 -19.45 -2.49 0.27
CA TRP A 52 -18.11 -2.94 -0.14
C TRP A 52 -17.51 -3.91 0.88
N THR A 53 -16.84 -4.95 0.39
CA THR A 53 -16.05 -5.85 1.24
C THR A 53 -14.62 -5.35 1.32
N VAL A 54 -14.21 -4.89 2.50
CA VAL A 54 -12.82 -4.50 2.74
C VAL A 54 -12.00 -5.73 3.11
N LYS A 55 -11.03 -6.10 2.29
CA LYS A 55 -10.19 -7.29 2.46
C LYS A 55 -8.94 -7.01 3.28
N ARG A 56 -8.36 -5.82 3.13
CA ARG A 56 -7.11 -5.45 3.82
C ARG A 56 -7.05 -3.95 4.05
N VAL A 57 -6.49 -3.58 5.18
CA VAL A 57 -6.09 -2.21 5.50
C VAL A 57 -4.58 -2.20 5.74
N LYS A 58 -3.88 -1.28 5.10
CA LYS A 58 -2.46 -0.99 5.36
C LYS A 58 -2.35 0.42 5.92
N ILE A 59 -1.57 0.57 6.96
CA ILE A 59 -1.20 1.88 7.51
C ILE A 59 0.32 1.99 7.36
N GLU A 60 0.76 3.01 6.67
CA GLU A 60 2.15 3.22 6.31
C GLU A 60 2.65 4.52 6.93
N ALA A 61 3.85 4.50 7.48
CA ALA A 61 4.56 5.69 7.90
C ALA A 61 5.65 6.04 6.88
N LEU A 62 5.85 7.33 6.64
CA LEU A 62 7.02 7.75 5.88
C LEU A 62 8.30 7.36 6.62
N ALA A 63 9.34 6.98 5.89
CA ALA A 63 10.62 6.59 6.49
C ALA A 63 11.26 7.69 7.36
N SER A 64 10.94 8.94 7.08
CA SER A 64 11.39 10.11 7.85
C SER A 64 10.57 10.39 9.11
N ASN A 65 9.50 9.65 9.38
CA ASN A 65 8.67 9.87 10.55
C ASN A 65 9.40 9.43 11.82
N LYS A 66 9.21 10.21 12.90
CA LYS A 66 9.73 9.84 14.22
C LYS A 66 9.22 8.47 14.65
N GLY A 67 10.11 7.61 15.11
CA GLY A 67 9.80 6.26 15.58
C GLY A 67 9.89 5.18 14.48
N VAL A 68 10.18 5.58 13.26
CA VAL A 68 10.59 4.63 12.21
C VAL A 68 12.05 4.25 12.47
N PRO A 69 12.41 2.96 12.51
CA PRO A 69 13.78 2.55 12.79
C PRO A 69 14.72 2.98 11.66
N GLU A 70 15.86 3.57 12.05
CA GLU A 70 16.91 4.01 11.12
C GLU A 70 18.10 3.04 11.07
N THR A 71 18.19 2.14 12.06
CA THR A 71 19.26 1.16 12.17
C THR A 71 18.71 -0.26 12.30
N ASP A 72 19.56 -1.26 12.01
CA ASP A 72 19.20 -2.67 12.19
C ASP A 72 18.94 -3.02 13.66
N GLU A 73 19.62 -2.35 14.60
CA GLU A 73 19.43 -2.52 16.05
C GLU A 73 18.03 -2.06 16.45
N GLU A 74 17.62 -0.88 16.02
CA GLU A 74 16.28 -0.33 16.29
C GLU A 74 15.20 -1.21 15.67
N HIS A 75 15.39 -1.69 14.44
CA HIS A 75 14.46 -2.60 13.78
C HIS A 75 14.34 -3.92 14.54
N ARG A 76 15.46 -4.51 14.99
CA ARG A 76 15.44 -5.73 15.80
C ARG A 76 14.74 -5.53 17.14
N ALA A 77 14.94 -4.37 17.78
CA ALA A 77 14.28 -4.05 19.04
C ALA A 77 12.76 -3.94 18.90
N LEU A 78 12.26 -3.33 17.81
CA LEU A 78 10.83 -3.26 17.52
C LEU A 78 10.24 -4.63 17.21
N LYS A 79 10.95 -5.42 16.42
CA LYS A 79 10.55 -6.79 16.10
C LYS A 79 10.48 -7.69 17.34
N ALA A 80 11.41 -7.53 18.27
CA ALA A 80 11.42 -8.25 19.56
C ALA A 80 10.22 -7.90 20.44
N LYS A 81 9.63 -6.70 20.28
CA LYS A 81 8.39 -6.28 20.95
C LYS A 81 7.12 -6.86 20.30
N GLY A 82 7.24 -7.73 19.29
CA GLY A 82 6.12 -8.30 18.58
C GLY A 82 5.50 -7.39 17.52
N GLU A 83 6.12 -6.27 17.18
CA GLU A 83 5.67 -5.42 16.11
C GLU A 83 6.12 -5.99 14.76
N GLY A 84 5.17 -6.35 13.91
CA GLY A 84 5.41 -6.87 12.55
C GLY A 84 5.78 -5.74 11.58
N ILE A 85 6.88 -5.07 11.85
CA ILE A 85 7.38 -3.97 11.02
C ILE A 85 8.27 -4.50 9.91
N TYR A 86 8.02 -4.04 8.69
CA TYR A 86 8.87 -4.30 7.53
C TYR A 86 8.99 -3.03 6.69
N PHE A 87 10.05 -2.96 5.91
CA PHE A 87 10.24 -1.87 4.96
C PHE A 87 9.68 -2.26 3.60
N GLU A 88 8.99 -1.34 2.99
CA GLU A 88 8.45 -1.48 1.63
C GLU A 88 8.80 -0.21 0.85
N PHE A 89 9.19 -0.37 -0.39
CA PHE A 89 9.39 0.76 -1.29
C PHE A 89 8.81 0.46 -2.67
N HIS A 90 8.41 1.51 -3.36
CA HIS A 90 7.81 1.42 -4.67
C HIS A 90 8.62 2.23 -5.68
N LEU A 91 8.98 1.60 -6.78
CA LEU A 91 9.61 2.25 -7.91
C LEU A 91 8.57 2.43 -9.01
N LYS A 92 8.36 3.66 -9.45
CA LYS A 92 7.55 3.96 -10.63
C LYS A 92 8.44 3.95 -11.86
N CYS A 93 8.14 3.04 -12.78
CA CYS A 93 8.82 2.95 -14.06
C CYS A 93 7.87 3.37 -15.17
N VAL A 94 8.36 4.17 -16.10
CA VAL A 94 7.61 4.54 -17.30
C VAL A 94 7.84 3.45 -18.35
N CYS A 95 6.75 2.79 -18.73
CA CYS A 95 6.74 1.83 -19.84
C CYS A 95 6.11 2.50 -21.06
N ARG A 96 6.81 2.49 -22.18
CA ARG A 96 6.36 3.10 -23.44
C ARG A 96 5.47 2.16 -24.25
N ASP A 97 5.67 0.86 -24.07
CA ASP A 97 4.98 -0.20 -24.80
C ASP A 97 4.98 -1.51 -23.99
N GLU A 98 4.32 -2.52 -24.52
CA GLU A 98 4.26 -3.86 -23.90
C GLU A 98 5.63 -4.54 -23.80
N SER A 99 6.55 -4.23 -24.69
CA SER A 99 7.92 -4.77 -24.62
C SER A 99 8.66 -4.26 -23.38
N ASP A 100 8.56 -2.98 -23.08
CA ASP A 100 9.13 -2.39 -21.85
C ASP A 100 8.51 -3.05 -20.61
N LYS A 101 7.22 -3.27 -20.62
CA LYS A 101 6.50 -3.94 -19.52
C LYS A 101 6.97 -5.38 -19.30
N LEU A 102 7.11 -6.15 -20.37
CA LEU A 102 7.63 -7.52 -20.28
C LEU A 102 9.06 -7.55 -19.74
N ARG A 103 9.91 -6.64 -20.19
CA ARG A 103 11.28 -6.50 -19.70
C ARG A 103 11.32 -6.15 -18.22
N LEU A 104 10.50 -5.19 -17.79
CA LEU A 104 10.40 -4.80 -16.38
C LEU A 104 9.92 -5.97 -15.50
N THR A 105 8.92 -6.71 -15.97
CA THR A 105 8.42 -7.90 -15.28
C THR A 105 9.51 -8.98 -15.15
N ALA A 106 10.29 -9.21 -16.20
CA ALA A 106 11.40 -10.17 -16.15
C ALA A 106 12.50 -9.74 -15.17
N VAL A 107 12.84 -8.45 -15.15
CA VAL A 107 13.80 -7.91 -14.17
C VAL A 107 13.25 -8.02 -12.76
N GLY A 108 11.98 -7.69 -12.56
CA GLY A 108 11.31 -7.84 -11.26
C GLY A 108 11.38 -9.27 -10.74
N ALA A 109 11.05 -10.25 -11.58
CA ALA A 109 11.14 -11.68 -11.23
C ALA A 109 12.57 -12.10 -10.85
N LYS A 110 13.57 -11.62 -11.58
CA LYS A 110 14.99 -11.92 -11.30
C LYS A 110 15.44 -11.45 -9.92
N TYR A 111 14.91 -10.30 -9.45
CA TYR A 111 15.28 -9.69 -8.18
C TYR A 111 14.20 -9.85 -7.09
N ASN A 112 13.25 -10.76 -7.30
CA ASN A 112 12.15 -11.02 -6.36
C ASN A 112 11.32 -9.77 -6.03
N ALA A 113 11.17 -8.88 -7.01
CA ALA A 113 10.32 -7.70 -6.91
C ALA A 113 8.99 -7.95 -7.63
N HIS A 114 7.89 -7.57 -6.99
CA HIS A 114 6.57 -7.65 -7.59
C HIS A 114 6.34 -6.48 -8.54
N THR A 115 5.79 -6.76 -9.71
CA THR A 115 5.36 -5.73 -10.66
C THR A 115 3.84 -5.67 -10.71
N SER A 116 3.30 -4.47 -10.77
CA SER A 116 1.86 -4.25 -10.92
C SER A 116 1.58 -3.07 -11.84
N ASP A 117 0.48 -3.13 -12.56
CA ASP A 117 -0.05 -2.00 -13.30
C ASP A 117 -0.93 -1.17 -12.38
N THR A 118 -0.70 0.14 -12.37
CA THR A 118 -1.55 1.08 -11.64
C THR A 118 -2.22 2.03 -12.61
N HIS A 119 -3.54 2.09 -12.55
CA HIS A 119 -4.34 3.09 -13.22
C HIS A 119 -4.93 4.02 -12.18
N THR A 120 -4.58 5.30 -12.27
CA THR A 120 -5.19 6.36 -11.43
C THR A 120 -6.23 7.09 -12.28
N TYR A 121 -7.43 7.16 -11.76
CA TYR A 121 -8.56 7.91 -12.35
C TYR A 121 -8.72 9.28 -11.72
#